data_f1352be6e68d59972342390ed4718fc7
#
_entry.id   f1352be6e68d59972342390ed4718fc7
#
_cell.length_a   1.000
_cell.length_b   1.000
_cell.length_c   1.000
_cell.angle_alpha   90.00
_cell.angle_beta   90.00
_cell.angle_gamma   90.00
#
_symmetry.space_group_name_H-M   'P 1'
#
loop_
_entity.id
_entity.type
_entity.pdbx_description
1 polymer ?
#
loop_
_entity_poly.entity_id
_entity_poly.type
_entity_poly.pdbx_seq_one_letter_code
_entity_poly.pdbx_strand_id
1 'polypeptide(L)'
;MMVITACAKDYRSAISAPEEKFYRGQEYEAAKMLLPYINKAGKDQLLFMMEAGYLLHMAGKYEDSNKVLLQAAKIAQVKPISISREVGALISDQTVTNYRGEDFEKVLVHMYLGINYLMLKNYEDAAVEFKAVNNELNKIKTEKGTARYKQNIMAKYLAAIAHELRADMTGSEDDREYAEVEYKQILKLRPDLQMARNDLMQLQTSKNANMGELVVIFQAGRTPIKVSRGRLLEDPGMNAAVATAMATQSLAAGVTVGAVMATIGHADNPIPKFKIRENRTKCLRVQVLGQQAATEMLENIEYTAMKNMEDDYGRLRGRVAASIIVKAIASIAAGIAAEETARKLTKNDRGLSSLIGVLVGAGTGTVLFATIRPDLRCWHTLPANLQLVRMRLAPGKYTASVQSIGYNGAVQNTKQLNFEVKKKEKYFINMRTVE
;
A
#
# COMPACT_ATOMS: atom_id res chain seq x y z
N MET A 1 -12.36 -30.64 30.09
CA MET A 1 -12.03 -30.55 28.67
C MET A 1 -11.59 -29.11 28.42
N MET A 2 -10.28 -28.89 28.46
CA MET A 2 -9.69 -27.55 28.34
C MET A 2 -9.67 -27.21 26.85
N VAL A 3 -10.55 -26.29 26.41
CA VAL A 3 -10.52 -25.76 25.04
C VAL A 3 -9.30 -24.86 24.96
N ILE A 4 -8.22 -25.38 24.40
CA ILE A 4 -7.08 -24.57 24.00
C ILE A 4 -7.56 -23.77 22.79
N THR A 5 -8.09 -22.57 23.03
CA THR A 5 -8.22 -21.55 22.00
C THR A 5 -6.81 -21.18 21.54
N ALA A 6 -6.37 -21.79 20.44
CA ALA A 6 -5.19 -21.32 19.74
C ALA A 6 -5.47 -19.87 19.36
N CYS A 7 -4.91 -18.91 20.10
CA CYS A 7 -4.91 -17.50 19.75
C CYS A 7 -4.35 -17.40 18.34
N ALA A 8 -5.19 -17.04 17.37
CA ALA A 8 -4.72 -16.69 16.03
C ALA A 8 -3.68 -15.59 16.21
N LYS A 9 -2.43 -15.85 15.84
CA LYS A 9 -1.36 -14.85 15.91
C LYS A 9 -1.83 -13.62 15.16
N ASP A 10 -1.74 -12.45 15.79
CA ASP A 10 -1.98 -11.18 15.12
C ASP A 10 -1.04 -11.06 13.91
N TYR A 11 -1.51 -10.43 12.80
CA TYR A 11 -0.72 -10.27 11.59
C TYR A 11 0.71 -9.80 11.87
N ARG A 12 0.90 -8.79 12.73
CA ARG A 12 2.22 -8.26 13.08
C ARG A 12 3.16 -9.32 13.67
N SER A 13 2.65 -10.18 14.52
CA SER A 13 3.44 -11.27 15.09
C SER A 13 3.72 -12.38 14.08
N ALA A 14 2.83 -12.55 13.09
CA ALA A 14 2.99 -13.55 12.03
C ALA A 14 4.00 -13.11 10.96
N ILE A 15 4.05 -11.79 10.61
CA ILE A 15 4.93 -11.26 9.57
C ILE A 15 6.35 -10.98 10.06
N SER A 16 6.59 -10.80 11.36
CA SER A 16 7.88 -10.38 11.91
C SER A 16 9.04 -11.29 11.51
N ALA A 17 8.89 -12.60 11.68
CA ALA A 17 9.94 -13.56 11.34
C ALA A 17 10.15 -13.72 9.82
N PRO A 18 9.11 -13.78 8.96
CA PRO A 18 9.26 -13.69 7.51
C PRO A 18 9.96 -12.41 7.05
N GLU A 19 9.59 -11.25 7.60
CA GLU A 19 10.19 -9.96 7.27
C GLU A 19 11.69 -9.93 7.61
N GLU A 20 12.08 -10.46 8.78
CA GLU A 20 13.48 -10.56 9.19
C GLU A 20 14.29 -11.47 8.24
N LYS A 21 13.73 -12.63 7.85
CA LYS A 21 14.38 -13.50 6.87
C LYS A 21 14.55 -12.84 5.51
N PHE A 22 13.53 -12.13 5.04
CA PHE A 22 13.57 -11.37 3.80
C PHE A 22 14.70 -10.33 3.82
N TYR A 23 14.84 -9.56 4.89
CA TYR A 23 15.90 -8.54 5.01
C TYR A 23 17.31 -9.15 5.14
N ARG A 24 17.41 -10.44 5.42
CA ARG A 24 18.66 -11.20 5.38
C ARG A 24 18.93 -11.89 4.03
N GLY A 25 18.15 -11.59 2.99
CA GLY A 25 18.29 -12.20 1.65
C GLY A 25 17.82 -13.66 1.57
N GLN A 26 16.88 -14.06 2.44
CA GLN A 26 16.28 -15.39 2.47
C GLN A 26 14.82 -15.34 1.99
N GLU A 27 14.60 -14.79 0.80
CA GLU A 27 13.29 -14.44 0.26
C GLU A 27 12.37 -15.66 0.14
N TYR A 28 12.89 -16.77 -0.37
CA TYR A 28 12.12 -18.01 -0.55
C TYR A 28 11.73 -18.65 0.77
N GLU A 29 12.64 -18.66 1.75
CA GLU A 29 12.34 -19.16 3.10
C GLU A 29 11.30 -18.27 3.80
N ALA A 30 11.40 -16.95 3.62
CA ALA A 30 10.39 -16.02 4.13
C ALA A 30 9.01 -16.30 3.51
N ALA A 31 8.94 -16.51 2.19
CA ALA A 31 7.71 -16.86 1.49
C ALA A 31 7.09 -18.16 2.02
N LYS A 32 7.89 -19.21 2.19
CA LYS A 32 7.41 -20.52 2.72
C LYS A 32 6.74 -20.39 4.08
N MET A 33 7.20 -19.48 4.94
CA MET A 33 6.60 -19.25 6.25
C MET A 33 5.19 -18.70 6.18
N LEU A 34 4.83 -18.01 5.07
CA LEU A 34 3.52 -17.41 4.87
C LEU A 34 2.53 -18.31 4.13
N LEU A 35 2.99 -19.34 3.40
CA LEU A 35 2.11 -20.24 2.64
C LEU A 35 0.99 -20.89 3.48
N PRO A 36 1.17 -21.29 4.75
CA PRO A 36 0.08 -21.82 5.57
C PRO A 36 -1.06 -20.83 5.82
N TYR A 37 -0.79 -19.52 5.74
CA TYR A 37 -1.78 -18.48 6.00
C TYR A 37 -2.57 -18.08 4.76
N ILE A 38 -2.02 -18.24 3.55
CA ILE A 38 -2.72 -17.86 2.30
C ILE A 38 -3.89 -18.77 1.98
N ASN A 39 -3.82 -20.06 2.37
CA ASN A 39 -4.85 -21.07 2.12
C ASN A 39 -5.94 -21.10 3.19
N LYS A 40 -5.75 -20.37 4.29
CA LYS A 40 -6.68 -20.29 5.39
C LYS A 40 -7.54 -19.05 5.27
N ALA A 41 -8.85 -19.22 5.04
CA ALA A 41 -9.78 -18.10 5.08
C ALA A 41 -9.68 -17.39 6.44
N GLY A 42 -9.50 -16.05 6.40
CA GLY A 42 -9.34 -15.26 7.60
C GLY A 42 -9.23 -13.77 7.29
N LYS A 43 -9.30 -12.97 8.34
CA LYS A 43 -9.31 -11.50 8.24
C LYS A 43 -8.06 -10.90 7.57
N ASP A 44 -6.93 -11.59 7.62
CA ASP A 44 -5.64 -11.12 7.11
C ASP A 44 -5.20 -11.88 5.84
N GLN A 45 -6.06 -12.75 5.27
CA GLN A 45 -5.72 -13.61 4.14
C GLN A 45 -5.18 -12.83 2.94
N LEU A 46 -5.85 -11.74 2.55
CA LEU A 46 -5.40 -10.88 1.45
C LEU A 46 -3.96 -10.38 1.69
N LEU A 47 -3.70 -9.91 2.89
CA LEU A 47 -2.39 -9.34 3.22
C LEU A 47 -1.30 -10.41 3.19
N PHE A 48 -1.56 -11.63 3.71
CA PHE A 48 -0.62 -12.75 3.59
C PHE A 48 -0.38 -13.16 2.13
N MET A 49 -1.40 -13.11 1.27
CA MET A 49 -1.22 -13.36 -0.17
C MET A 49 -0.33 -12.29 -0.81
N MET A 50 -0.52 -11.01 -0.49
CA MET A 50 0.29 -9.92 -1.02
C MET A 50 1.75 -10.05 -0.58
N GLU A 51 2.00 -10.32 0.72
CA GLU A 51 3.34 -10.55 1.26
C GLU A 51 4.01 -11.78 0.64
N ALA A 52 3.34 -12.94 0.64
CA ALA A 52 3.90 -14.17 0.09
C ALA A 52 4.16 -14.07 -1.42
N GLY A 53 3.23 -13.46 -2.17
CA GLY A 53 3.38 -13.24 -3.60
C GLY A 53 4.59 -12.38 -3.92
N TYR A 54 4.80 -11.30 -3.18
CA TYR A 54 5.97 -10.45 -3.34
C TYR A 54 7.29 -11.15 -2.96
N LEU A 55 7.30 -11.89 -1.87
CA LEU A 55 8.49 -12.65 -1.45
C LEU A 55 8.86 -13.73 -2.47
N LEU A 56 7.88 -14.40 -3.08
CA LEU A 56 8.09 -15.34 -4.19
C LEU A 56 8.64 -14.64 -5.43
N HIS A 57 8.12 -13.43 -5.75
CA HIS A 57 8.66 -12.58 -6.81
C HIS A 57 10.14 -12.28 -6.58
N MET A 58 10.51 -11.84 -5.37
CA MET A 58 11.90 -11.52 -5.03
C MET A 58 12.81 -12.75 -5.04
N ALA A 59 12.26 -13.93 -4.73
CA ALA A 59 12.95 -15.21 -4.81
C ALA A 59 13.11 -15.74 -6.25
N GLY A 60 12.62 -15.00 -7.26
CA GLY A 60 12.64 -15.45 -8.66
C GLY A 60 11.66 -16.58 -8.98
N LYS A 61 10.70 -16.86 -8.09
CA LYS A 61 9.65 -17.89 -8.27
C LYS A 61 8.40 -17.26 -8.90
N TYR A 62 8.56 -16.76 -10.12
CA TYR A 62 7.58 -15.90 -10.78
C TYR A 62 6.23 -16.58 -11.03
N GLU A 63 6.24 -17.88 -11.44
CA GLU A 63 5.01 -18.65 -11.66
C GLU A 63 4.23 -18.86 -10.34
N ASP A 64 4.93 -19.16 -9.24
CA ASP A 64 4.29 -19.35 -7.96
C ASP A 64 3.82 -18.02 -7.37
N SER A 65 4.59 -16.94 -7.58
CA SER A 65 4.18 -15.57 -7.28
C SER A 65 2.88 -15.22 -8.02
N ASN A 66 2.78 -15.50 -9.32
CA ASN A 66 1.58 -15.25 -10.12
C ASN A 66 0.36 -16.02 -9.60
N LYS A 67 0.51 -17.28 -9.23
CA LYS A 67 -0.60 -18.08 -8.65
C LYS A 67 -1.18 -17.40 -7.41
N VAL A 68 -0.31 -16.89 -6.52
CA VAL A 68 -0.73 -16.24 -5.27
C VAL A 68 -1.29 -14.83 -5.55
N LEU A 69 -0.60 -14.03 -6.36
CA LEU A 69 -1.02 -12.65 -6.66
C LEU A 69 -2.32 -12.57 -7.47
N LEU A 70 -2.59 -13.52 -8.37
CA LEU A 70 -3.87 -13.62 -9.08
C LEU A 70 -5.05 -13.90 -8.12
N GLN A 71 -4.82 -14.70 -7.07
CA GLN A 71 -5.82 -14.89 -6.02
C GLN A 71 -6.00 -13.61 -5.20
N ALA A 72 -4.89 -12.93 -4.84
CA ALA A 72 -4.95 -11.64 -4.16
C ALA A 72 -5.72 -10.59 -4.99
N ALA A 73 -5.48 -10.49 -6.29
CA ALA A 73 -6.18 -9.56 -7.18
C ALA A 73 -7.70 -9.77 -7.21
N LYS A 74 -8.17 -11.02 -7.16
CA LYS A 74 -9.62 -11.33 -7.08
C LYS A 74 -10.27 -10.81 -5.80
N ILE A 75 -9.54 -10.82 -4.67
CA ILE A 75 -10.02 -10.33 -3.36
C ILE A 75 -9.86 -8.81 -3.27
N ALA A 76 -8.76 -8.29 -3.81
CA ALA A 76 -8.33 -6.89 -3.68
C ALA A 76 -9.09 -5.91 -4.59
N GLN A 77 -10.10 -6.34 -5.34
CA GLN A 77 -10.82 -5.47 -6.28
C GLN A 77 -11.20 -4.12 -5.66
N VAL A 78 -10.85 -3.04 -6.35
CA VAL A 78 -11.27 -1.69 -5.97
C VAL A 78 -12.78 -1.58 -6.15
N LYS A 79 -13.50 -1.45 -5.02
CA LYS A 79 -14.95 -1.20 -5.03
C LYS A 79 -15.21 0.18 -4.46
N PRO A 80 -16.07 0.99 -5.09
CA PRO A 80 -16.50 2.26 -4.51
C PRO A 80 -17.10 2.03 -3.13
N ILE A 81 -16.60 2.72 -2.12
CA ILE A 81 -17.11 2.67 -0.75
C ILE A 81 -17.74 4.01 -0.45
N SER A 82 -18.97 4.01 0.09
CA SER A 82 -19.58 5.26 0.55
C SER A 82 -18.85 5.77 1.81
N ILE A 83 -18.71 7.09 1.93
CA ILE A 83 -18.03 7.72 3.06
C ILE A 83 -18.67 7.31 4.39
N SER A 84 -19.99 7.17 4.45
CA SER A 84 -20.68 6.71 5.66
C SER A 84 -20.24 5.31 6.09
N ARG A 85 -20.00 4.39 5.14
CA ARG A 85 -19.44 3.06 5.42
C ARG A 85 -17.99 3.13 5.88
N GLU A 86 -17.20 4.02 5.28
CA GLU A 86 -15.81 4.22 5.63
C GLU A 86 -15.68 4.75 7.06
N VAL A 87 -16.44 5.79 7.41
CA VAL A 87 -16.51 6.33 8.79
C VAL A 87 -17.03 5.27 9.77
N GLY A 88 -18.08 4.53 9.40
CA GLY A 88 -18.62 3.44 10.21
C GLY A 88 -17.58 2.36 10.50
N ALA A 89 -16.77 2.01 9.52
CA ALA A 89 -15.66 1.05 9.69
C ALA A 89 -14.57 1.60 10.62
N LEU A 90 -14.17 2.86 10.46
CA LEU A 90 -13.12 3.49 11.28
C LEU A 90 -13.47 3.56 12.78
N ILE A 91 -14.75 3.72 13.12
CA ILE A 91 -15.22 3.79 14.52
C ILE A 91 -15.74 2.45 15.06
N SER A 92 -15.51 1.36 14.37
CA SER A 92 -15.70 -0.01 14.81
C SER A 92 -14.34 -0.68 15.06
N ASP A 93 -14.34 -1.86 15.68
CA ASP A 93 -13.11 -2.63 15.82
C ASP A 93 -12.66 -3.17 14.45
N GLN A 94 -11.73 -2.47 13.83
CA GLN A 94 -11.18 -2.85 12.53
C GLN A 94 -10.27 -4.07 12.60
N THR A 95 -9.77 -4.42 13.79
CA THR A 95 -8.88 -5.57 13.97
C THR A 95 -9.59 -6.92 13.78
N VAL A 96 -10.92 -6.94 13.85
CA VAL A 96 -11.75 -8.13 13.61
C VAL A 96 -12.31 -8.22 12.18
N THR A 97 -12.21 -7.15 11.40
CA THR A 97 -12.72 -7.12 10.02
C THR A 97 -11.67 -7.64 9.01
N ASN A 98 -12.15 -8.11 7.86
CA ASN A 98 -11.25 -8.52 6.77
C ASN A 98 -10.43 -7.33 6.28
N TYR A 99 -9.12 -7.54 6.15
CA TYR A 99 -8.22 -6.58 5.52
C TYR A 99 -8.60 -6.36 4.06
N ARG A 100 -8.73 -5.11 3.65
CA ARG A 100 -9.18 -4.73 2.29
C ARG A 100 -8.05 -4.25 1.40
N GLY A 101 -6.87 -4.02 1.95
CA GLY A 101 -5.75 -3.36 1.28
C GLY A 101 -5.94 -1.85 1.12
N GLU A 102 -4.85 -1.12 1.16
CA GLU A 102 -4.81 0.28 0.74
C GLU A 102 -4.95 0.35 -0.79
N ASP A 103 -5.46 1.46 -1.31
CA ASP A 103 -5.67 1.60 -2.74
C ASP A 103 -4.38 1.40 -3.56
N PHE A 104 -3.26 1.95 -3.10
CA PHE A 104 -1.97 1.78 -3.76
C PHE A 104 -1.45 0.33 -3.68
N GLU A 105 -1.74 -0.40 -2.59
CA GLU A 105 -1.35 -1.80 -2.45
C GLU A 105 -2.08 -2.69 -3.45
N LYS A 106 -3.40 -2.49 -3.61
CA LYS A 106 -4.21 -3.23 -4.59
C LYS A 106 -3.68 -3.07 -6.02
N VAL A 107 -3.28 -1.86 -6.34
CA VAL A 107 -2.73 -1.52 -7.66
C VAL A 107 -1.36 -2.18 -7.86
N LEU A 108 -0.52 -2.23 -6.81
CA LEU A 108 0.79 -2.87 -6.88
C LEU A 108 0.73 -4.39 -7.05
N VAL A 109 -0.37 -5.06 -6.70
CA VAL A 109 -0.59 -6.48 -7.06
C VAL A 109 -0.47 -6.66 -8.57
N HIS A 110 -1.14 -5.82 -9.38
CA HIS A 110 -1.05 -5.86 -10.85
C HIS A 110 0.34 -5.48 -11.35
N MET A 111 1.03 -4.53 -10.68
CA MET A 111 2.41 -4.18 -11.01
C MET A 111 3.33 -5.41 -10.92
N TYR A 112 3.27 -6.16 -9.82
CA TYR A 112 4.12 -7.35 -9.64
C TYR A 112 3.72 -8.53 -10.52
N LEU A 113 2.43 -8.71 -10.83
CA LEU A 113 1.98 -9.65 -11.86
C LEU A 113 2.62 -9.31 -13.22
N GLY A 114 2.54 -8.04 -13.63
CA GLY A 114 3.15 -7.58 -14.88
C GLY A 114 4.66 -7.79 -14.93
N ILE A 115 5.39 -7.46 -13.86
CA ILE A 115 6.84 -7.69 -13.79
C ILE A 115 7.14 -9.20 -13.85
N ASN A 116 6.40 -10.04 -13.15
CA ASN A 116 6.55 -11.48 -13.21
C ASN A 116 6.38 -12.02 -14.64
N TYR A 117 5.33 -11.57 -15.35
CA TYR A 117 5.09 -11.96 -16.73
C TYR A 117 6.21 -11.50 -17.67
N LEU A 118 6.78 -10.30 -17.46
CA LEU A 118 7.99 -9.88 -18.20
C LEU A 118 9.17 -10.83 -17.97
N MET A 119 9.41 -11.22 -16.70
CA MET A 119 10.50 -12.15 -16.34
C MET A 119 10.27 -13.53 -16.94
N LEU A 120 9.02 -13.96 -17.09
CA LEU A 120 8.60 -15.21 -17.74
C LEU A 120 8.53 -15.12 -19.27
N LYS A 121 8.86 -13.97 -19.86
CA LYS A 121 8.76 -13.68 -21.30
C LYS A 121 7.33 -13.80 -21.87
N ASN A 122 6.32 -13.68 -21.02
CA ASN A 122 4.92 -13.59 -21.41
C ASN A 122 4.52 -12.10 -21.52
N TYR A 123 4.86 -11.48 -22.63
CA TYR A 123 4.74 -10.04 -22.81
C TYR A 123 3.30 -9.58 -23.02
N GLU A 124 2.42 -10.48 -23.49
CA GLU A 124 1.01 -10.20 -23.65
C GLU A 124 0.32 -9.98 -22.29
N ASP A 125 0.42 -10.95 -21.40
CA ASP A 125 -0.13 -10.83 -20.05
C ASP A 125 0.55 -9.71 -19.26
N ALA A 126 1.86 -9.47 -19.50
CA ALA A 126 2.55 -8.34 -18.87
C ALA A 126 1.91 -7.00 -19.26
N ALA A 127 1.63 -6.76 -20.55
CA ALA A 127 0.99 -5.55 -21.02
C ALA A 127 -0.43 -5.39 -20.44
N VAL A 128 -1.20 -6.48 -20.34
CA VAL A 128 -2.53 -6.49 -19.71
C VAL A 128 -2.46 -6.05 -18.25
N GLU A 129 -1.52 -6.62 -17.48
CA GLU A 129 -1.39 -6.31 -16.06
C GLU A 129 -0.90 -4.86 -15.82
N PHE A 130 0.04 -4.35 -16.60
CA PHE A 130 0.46 -2.94 -16.50
C PHE A 130 -0.65 -1.96 -16.88
N LYS A 131 -1.51 -2.31 -17.85
CA LYS A 131 -2.70 -1.55 -18.16
C LYS A 131 -3.70 -1.60 -17.01
N ALA A 132 -3.84 -2.74 -16.34
CA ALA A 132 -4.69 -2.90 -15.16
C ALA A 132 -4.29 -1.98 -14.02
N VAL A 133 -2.99 -1.74 -13.77
CA VAL A 133 -2.49 -0.76 -12.79
C VAL A 133 -3.17 0.61 -12.97
N ASN A 134 -3.12 1.15 -14.18
CA ASN A 134 -3.68 2.47 -14.46
C ASN A 134 -5.22 2.48 -14.53
N ASN A 135 -5.83 1.38 -14.96
CA ASN A 135 -7.28 1.22 -14.94
C ASN A 135 -7.83 1.18 -13.52
N GLU A 136 -7.17 0.47 -12.59
CA GLU A 136 -7.59 0.43 -11.18
C GLU A 136 -7.41 1.82 -10.53
N LEU A 137 -6.31 2.53 -10.79
CA LEU A 137 -6.13 3.92 -10.33
C LEU A 137 -7.23 4.86 -10.82
N ASN A 138 -7.68 4.69 -12.07
CA ASN A 138 -8.75 5.50 -12.64
C ASN A 138 -10.14 5.22 -12.02
N LYS A 139 -10.36 4.04 -11.44
CA LYS A 139 -11.60 3.72 -10.72
C LYS A 139 -11.70 4.43 -9.37
N ILE A 140 -10.58 4.81 -8.79
CA ILE A 140 -10.52 5.48 -7.50
C ILE A 140 -10.83 6.97 -7.72
N LYS A 141 -12.04 7.38 -7.32
CA LYS A 141 -12.54 8.74 -7.52
C LYS A 141 -12.57 9.52 -6.21
N THR A 142 -12.42 10.84 -6.32
CA THR A 142 -12.75 11.78 -5.26
C THR A 142 -14.27 11.89 -5.09
N GLU A 143 -14.73 12.56 -4.03
CA GLU A 143 -16.16 12.88 -3.84
C GLU A 143 -16.75 13.67 -5.02
N LYS A 144 -15.92 14.45 -5.71
CA LYS A 144 -16.32 15.23 -6.89
C LYS A 144 -16.28 14.43 -8.21
N GLY A 145 -16.00 13.13 -8.15
CA GLY A 145 -15.95 12.24 -9.31
C GLY A 145 -14.66 12.34 -10.15
N THR A 146 -13.69 13.16 -9.77
CA THR A 146 -12.39 13.26 -10.45
C THR A 146 -11.47 12.10 -10.01
N ALA A 147 -10.50 11.72 -10.85
CA ALA A 147 -9.53 10.71 -10.49
C ALA A 147 -8.69 11.18 -9.28
N ARG A 148 -8.58 10.32 -8.25
CA ARG A 148 -7.84 10.63 -7.03
C ARG A 148 -6.34 10.57 -7.22
N TYR A 149 -5.88 9.64 -8.05
CA TYR A 149 -4.47 9.36 -8.29
C TYR A 149 -4.05 9.76 -9.70
N LYS A 150 -2.78 10.15 -9.84
CA LYS A 150 -2.14 10.24 -11.14
C LYS A 150 -1.87 8.84 -11.68
N GLN A 151 -1.73 8.72 -12.99
CA GLN A 151 -1.35 7.46 -13.61
C GLN A 151 0.09 7.06 -13.20
N ASN A 152 0.30 5.77 -13.07
CA ASN A 152 1.59 5.20 -12.67
C ASN A 152 2.56 5.17 -13.85
N ILE A 153 3.66 5.90 -13.73
CA ILE A 153 4.66 6.05 -14.81
C ILE A 153 5.45 4.75 -14.99
N MET A 154 5.78 4.04 -13.91
CA MET A 154 6.49 2.77 -13.99
C MET A 154 5.68 1.73 -14.77
N ALA A 155 4.37 1.61 -14.48
CA ALA A 155 3.49 0.70 -15.21
C ALA A 155 3.41 1.05 -16.70
N LYS A 156 3.28 2.32 -17.04
CA LYS A 156 3.28 2.76 -18.44
C LYS A 156 4.59 2.45 -19.15
N TYR A 157 5.70 2.68 -18.46
CA TYR A 157 7.02 2.42 -19.02
C TYR A 157 7.25 0.93 -19.27
N LEU A 158 6.88 0.08 -18.33
CA LEU A 158 6.97 -1.37 -18.49
C LEU A 158 5.97 -1.92 -19.53
N ALA A 159 4.78 -1.30 -19.67
CA ALA A 159 3.84 -1.61 -20.76
C ALA A 159 4.46 -1.27 -22.13
N ALA A 160 5.09 -0.10 -22.26
CA ALA A 160 5.80 0.24 -23.51
C ALA A 160 6.89 -0.77 -23.85
N ILE A 161 7.69 -1.19 -22.87
CA ILE A 161 8.71 -2.24 -23.05
C ILE A 161 8.08 -3.58 -23.47
N ALA A 162 6.94 -3.98 -22.87
CA ALA A 162 6.25 -5.21 -23.24
C ALA A 162 5.75 -5.17 -24.68
N HIS A 163 5.18 -4.04 -25.11
CA HIS A 163 4.74 -3.81 -26.50
C HIS A 163 5.92 -3.77 -27.47
N GLU A 164 7.06 -3.13 -27.13
CA GLU A 164 8.28 -3.20 -27.93
C GLU A 164 8.74 -4.65 -28.19
N LEU A 165 8.74 -5.47 -27.12
CA LEU A 165 9.14 -6.87 -27.21
C LEU A 165 8.18 -7.70 -28.07
N ARG A 166 6.86 -7.44 -27.96
CA ARG A 166 5.86 -8.08 -28.83
C ARG A 166 6.07 -7.68 -30.29
N ALA A 167 6.24 -6.39 -30.55
CA ALA A 167 6.50 -5.89 -31.89
C ALA A 167 7.79 -6.51 -32.50
N ASP A 168 8.84 -6.64 -31.71
CA ASP A 168 10.10 -7.28 -32.14
C ASP A 168 9.95 -8.78 -32.44
N MET A 169 9.06 -9.48 -31.74
CA MET A 169 8.81 -10.92 -31.92
C MET A 169 7.83 -11.22 -33.07
N THR A 170 6.78 -10.41 -33.20
CA THR A 170 5.66 -10.70 -34.14
C THR A 170 5.69 -9.85 -35.40
N GLY A 171 6.46 -8.75 -35.41
CA GLY A 171 6.40 -7.74 -36.45
C GLY A 171 5.14 -6.87 -36.42
N SER A 172 4.39 -6.86 -35.30
CA SER A 172 3.14 -6.11 -35.14
C SER A 172 3.38 -4.61 -35.10
N GLU A 173 2.83 -3.88 -36.06
CA GLU A 173 2.82 -2.41 -36.06
C GLU A 173 1.90 -1.87 -34.97
N ASP A 174 0.79 -2.54 -34.65
CA ASP A 174 -0.10 -2.14 -33.56
C ASP A 174 0.64 -2.09 -32.21
N ASP A 175 1.47 -3.11 -31.92
CA ASP A 175 2.27 -3.12 -30.68
C ASP A 175 3.31 -1.99 -30.69
N ARG A 176 3.87 -1.64 -31.86
CA ARG A 176 4.77 -0.49 -31.98
C ARG A 176 4.03 0.83 -31.68
N GLU A 177 2.82 1.00 -32.21
CA GLU A 177 1.98 2.15 -31.94
C GLU A 177 1.57 2.22 -30.46
N TYR A 178 1.22 1.10 -29.83
CA TYR A 178 0.92 1.07 -28.39
C TYR A 178 2.13 1.52 -27.55
N ALA A 179 3.33 1.04 -27.86
CA ALA A 179 4.54 1.48 -27.17
C ALA A 179 4.76 3.01 -27.33
N GLU A 180 4.56 3.54 -28.55
CA GLU A 180 4.67 4.97 -28.84
C GLU A 180 3.64 5.78 -28.04
N VAL A 181 2.41 5.33 -27.97
CA VAL A 181 1.33 5.97 -27.18
C VAL A 181 1.70 6.04 -25.71
N GLU A 182 2.22 4.94 -25.15
CA GLU A 182 2.63 4.92 -23.75
C GLU A 182 3.77 5.91 -23.47
N TYR A 183 4.81 5.97 -24.32
CA TYR A 183 5.89 6.97 -24.16
C TYR A 183 5.38 8.41 -24.29
N LYS A 184 4.49 8.70 -25.22
CA LYS A 184 3.87 10.03 -25.35
C LYS A 184 3.06 10.40 -24.11
N GLN A 185 2.34 9.44 -23.51
CA GLN A 185 1.60 9.67 -22.27
C GLN A 185 2.55 9.88 -21.09
N ILE A 186 3.64 9.12 -20.99
CA ILE A 186 4.69 9.35 -19.98
C ILE A 186 5.23 10.76 -20.08
N LEU A 187 5.58 11.23 -21.28
CA LEU A 187 6.13 12.57 -21.48
C LEU A 187 5.11 13.70 -21.22
N LYS A 188 3.80 13.44 -21.30
CA LYS A 188 2.78 14.37 -20.81
C LYS A 188 2.77 14.47 -19.28
N LEU A 189 3.03 13.36 -18.58
CA LEU A 189 3.04 13.30 -17.12
C LEU A 189 4.39 13.75 -16.51
N ARG A 190 5.49 13.43 -17.19
CA ARG A 190 6.87 13.70 -16.82
C ARG A 190 7.66 14.21 -18.03
N PRO A 191 7.49 15.49 -18.41
CA PRO A 191 8.19 16.08 -19.57
C PRO A 191 9.72 16.08 -19.44
N ASP A 192 10.21 16.01 -18.22
CA ASP A 192 11.63 15.97 -17.84
C ASP A 192 12.28 14.57 -18.03
N LEU A 193 11.48 13.51 -18.23
CA LEU A 193 11.99 12.13 -18.30
C LEU A 193 12.75 11.88 -19.62
N GLN A 194 14.05 12.15 -19.58
CA GLN A 194 14.90 12.07 -20.79
C GLN A 194 14.98 10.64 -21.33
N MET A 195 14.95 9.62 -20.46
CA MET A 195 14.97 8.21 -20.86
C MET A 195 13.77 7.90 -21.79
N ALA A 196 12.55 8.29 -21.41
CA ALA A 196 11.36 8.07 -22.23
C ALA A 196 11.40 8.85 -23.58
N ARG A 197 11.99 10.03 -23.58
CA ARG A 197 12.18 10.81 -24.81
C ARG A 197 13.13 10.12 -25.78
N ASN A 198 14.24 9.61 -25.27
CA ASN A 198 15.22 8.87 -26.07
C ASN A 198 14.62 7.57 -26.63
N ASP A 199 13.84 6.86 -25.83
CA ASP A 199 13.22 5.61 -26.26
C ASP A 199 12.14 5.84 -27.31
N LEU A 200 11.30 6.88 -27.16
CA LEU A 200 10.34 7.28 -28.18
C LEU A 200 11.01 7.63 -29.51
N MET A 201 12.07 8.45 -29.47
CA MET A 201 12.82 8.83 -30.67
C MET A 201 13.41 7.61 -31.38
N GLN A 202 13.90 6.64 -30.62
CA GLN A 202 14.50 5.44 -31.21
C GLN A 202 13.46 4.49 -31.80
N LEU A 203 12.31 4.35 -31.13
CA LEU A 203 11.19 3.58 -31.64
C LEU A 203 10.74 4.14 -33.01
N GLN A 204 10.64 5.46 -33.15
CA GLN A 204 10.24 6.13 -34.40
C GLN A 204 11.28 6.06 -35.51
N THR A 205 12.56 6.07 -35.16
CA THR A 205 13.65 6.08 -36.16
C THR A 205 14.19 4.71 -36.51
N SER A 206 13.72 3.65 -35.89
CA SER A 206 14.22 2.26 -36.03
C SER A 206 15.74 2.14 -35.90
N LYS A 207 16.39 3.13 -35.27
CA LYS A 207 17.81 3.07 -34.95
C LYS A 207 18.08 1.90 -34.01
N ASN A 208 19.19 1.20 -34.20
CA ASN A 208 19.60 0.07 -33.38
C ASN A 208 18.81 -1.24 -33.56
N ALA A 209 18.20 -1.47 -34.73
CA ALA A 209 17.47 -2.70 -35.03
C ALA A 209 18.27 -4.02 -34.78
N ASN A 210 19.59 -3.94 -34.65
CA ASN A 210 20.48 -5.08 -34.39
C ASN A 210 20.99 -5.14 -32.94
N MET A 211 20.62 -4.18 -32.09
CA MET A 211 21.03 -4.15 -30.67
C MET A 211 20.08 -4.99 -29.81
N GLY A 212 20.57 -5.38 -28.66
CA GLY A 212 19.72 -5.81 -27.55
C GLY A 212 19.86 -4.82 -26.40
N GLU A 213 19.25 -5.13 -25.27
CA GLU A 213 19.23 -4.21 -24.13
C GLU A 213 19.42 -4.93 -22.80
N LEU A 214 20.08 -4.27 -21.86
CA LEU A 214 20.01 -4.56 -20.45
C LEU A 214 18.97 -3.64 -19.84
N VAL A 215 17.97 -4.22 -19.15
CA VAL A 215 16.93 -3.49 -18.40
C VAL A 215 17.07 -3.86 -16.93
N VAL A 216 17.36 -2.88 -16.07
CA VAL A 216 17.46 -3.08 -14.63
C VAL A 216 16.26 -2.46 -13.97
N ILE A 217 15.43 -3.30 -13.34
CA ILE A 217 14.32 -2.89 -12.46
C ILE A 217 14.89 -2.87 -11.05
N PHE A 218 14.86 -1.71 -10.43
CA PHE A 218 15.40 -1.53 -9.09
C PHE A 218 14.30 -1.14 -8.10
N GLN A 219 14.24 -1.86 -7.01
CA GLN A 219 13.30 -1.72 -5.92
C GLN A 219 14.07 -1.20 -4.70
N ALA A 220 13.99 0.11 -4.43
CA ALA A 220 14.79 0.75 -3.40
C ALA A 220 14.06 0.85 -2.06
N GLY A 221 14.76 0.59 -0.98
CA GLY A 221 14.35 0.87 0.39
C GLY A 221 13.12 0.07 0.84
N ARG A 222 12.43 0.55 1.85
CA ARG A 222 11.27 -0.07 2.48
C ARG A 222 10.08 0.89 2.50
N THR A 223 8.89 0.42 2.12
CA THR A 223 7.64 1.20 2.23
C THR A 223 7.41 1.64 3.68
N PRO A 224 6.75 2.79 3.93
CA PRO A 224 6.36 3.18 5.27
C PRO A 224 5.38 2.18 5.90
N ILE A 225 5.34 2.13 7.22
CA ILE A 225 4.42 1.29 7.98
C ILE A 225 3.37 2.12 8.70
N LYS A 226 2.18 1.56 8.88
CA LYS A 226 1.12 2.21 9.67
C LYS A 226 1.45 2.18 11.15
N VAL A 227 1.28 3.32 11.80
CA VAL A 227 1.39 3.47 13.26
C VAL A 227 0.20 4.27 13.80
N SER A 228 -0.11 4.11 15.09
CA SER A 228 -1.13 4.90 15.75
C SER A 228 -0.75 6.39 15.75
N ARG A 229 -1.75 7.27 15.67
CA ARG A 229 -1.60 8.72 15.94
C ARG A 229 -1.66 9.04 17.44
N GLY A 230 -1.91 8.05 18.30
CA GLY A 230 -2.10 8.24 19.73
C GLY A 230 -3.57 8.42 20.10
N ARG A 231 -3.81 9.05 21.23
CA ARG A 231 -5.16 9.31 21.72
C ARG A 231 -5.91 10.31 20.84
N LEU A 232 -7.23 10.17 20.79
CA LEU A 232 -8.11 11.01 19.97
C LEU A 232 -7.91 12.51 20.24
N LEU A 233 -7.84 12.90 21.52
CA LEU A 233 -7.73 14.30 21.95
C LEU A 233 -6.27 14.81 21.98
N GLU A 234 -5.28 13.94 21.91
CA GLU A 234 -3.85 14.32 21.82
C GLU A 234 -3.45 14.71 20.39
N ASP A 235 -4.16 14.23 19.38
CA ASP A 235 -3.91 14.62 17.99
C ASP A 235 -4.53 16.01 17.73
N PRO A 236 -3.72 17.05 17.40
CA PRO A 236 -4.24 18.42 17.28
C PRO A 236 -5.35 18.58 16.23
N GLY A 237 -5.23 17.87 15.10
CA GLY A 237 -6.21 17.93 14.03
C GLY A 237 -7.54 17.28 14.42
N MET A 238 -7.49 16.17 15.14
CA MET A 238 -8.68 15.48 15.64
C MET A 238 -9.31 16.25 16.80
N ASN A 239 -8.53 16.81 17.73
CA ASN A 239 -9.01 17.65 18.81
C ASN A 239 -9.79 18.85 18.27
N ALA A 240 -9.25 19.56 17.28
CA ALA A 240 -9.97 20.66 16.62
C ALA A 240 -11.27 20.19 15.94
N ALA A 241 -11.28 19.02 15.31
CA ALA A 241 -12.47 18.44 14.70
C ALA A 241 -13.53 18.07 15.75
N VAL A 242 -13.10 17.53 16.90
CA VAL A 242 -13.96 17.24 18.06
C VAL A 242 -14.58 18.52 18.62
N ALA A 243 -13.79 19.57 18.84
CA ALA A 243 -14.28 20.87 19.30
C ALA A 243 -15.33 21.47 18.35
N THR A 244 -15.05 21.43 17.03
CA THR A 244 -15.99 21.90 16.00
C THR A 244 -17.29 21.08 16.02
N ALA A 245 -17.18 19.75 16.09
CA ALA A 245 -18.36 18.88 16.12
C ALA A 245 -19.18 19.08 17.39
N MET A 246 -18.56 19.28 18.56
CA MET A 246 -19.25 19.61 19.81
C MET A 246 -20.03 20.91 19.71
N ALA A 247 -19.48 21.95 19.08
CA ALA A 247 -20.15 23.23 18.91
C ALA A 247 -21.42 23.16 18.04
N THR A 248 -21.52 22.13 17.19
CA THR A 248 -22.64 21.96 16.23
C THR A 248 -23.67 20.92 16.68
N GLN A 249 -23.39 20.15 17.72
CA GLN A 249 -24.29 19.10 18.22
C GLN A 249 -25.18 19.63 19.36
N SER A 250 -26.46 19.30 19.28
CA SER A 250 -27.39 19.50 20.41
C SER A 250 -27.15 18.41 21.45
N LEU A 251 -26.87 18.82 22.68
CA LEU A 251 -26.73 17.89 23.80
C LEU A 251 -28.12 17.44 24.28
N ALA A 252 -28.28 16.15 24.54
CA ALA A 252 -29.45 15.61 25.16
C ALA A 252 -29.56 16.14 26.61
N ALA A 253 -30.79 16.19 27.15
CA ALA A 253 -31.03 16.66 28.53
C ALA A 253 -30.14 15.90 29.53
N GLY A 254 -29.44 16.64 30.39
CA GLY A 254 -28.53 16.10 31.39
C GLY A 254 -27.14 15.72 30.89
N VAL A 255 -26.89 15.75 29.58
CA VAL A 255 -25.52 15.49 28.99
C VAL A 255 -24.76 16.81 28.99
N THR A 256 -23.54 16.79 29.56
CA THR A 256 -22.65 17.97 29.59
C THR A 256 -21.45 17.76 28.66
N VAL A 257 -20.86 18.86 28.19
CA VAL A 257 -19.62 18.85 27.42
C VAL A 257 -18.50 18.09 28.14
N GLY A 258 -18.36 18.34 29.46
CA GLY A 258 -17.38 17.69 30.31
C GLY A 258 -17.55 16.17 30.35
N ALA A 259 -18.80 15.68 30.47
CA ALA A 259 -19.11 14.25 30.45
C ALA A 259 -18.76 13.61 29.10
N VAL A 260 -19.05 14.28 27.96
CA VAL A 260 -18.68 13.80 26.63
C VAL A 260 -17.16 13.73 26.50
N MET A 261 -16.44 14.79 26.86
CA MET A 261 -14.98 14.84 26.78
C MET A 261 -14.30 13.78 27.65
N ALA A 262 -14.80 13.56 28.88
CA ALA A 262 -14.33 12.47 29.75
C ALA A 262 -14.55 11.09 29.12
N THR A 263 -15.69 10.87 28.48
CA THR A 263 -16.04 9.59 27.83
C THR A 263 -15.11 9.28 26.65
N ILE A 264 -14.80 10.27 25.80
CA ILE A 264 -13.95 10.07 24.61
C ILE A 264 -12.45 10.23 24.90
N GLY A 265 -12.06 10.74 26.07
CA GLY A 265 -10.67 11.07 26.40
C GLY A 265 -9.72 9.88 26.37
N HIS A 266 -10.22 8.66 26.54
CA HIS A 266 -9.44 7.43 26.49
C HIS A 266 -9.48 6.72 25.12
N ALA A 267 -10.27 7.21 24.17
CA ALA A 267 -10.35 6.64 22.83
C ALA A 267 -9.07 6.89 22.05
N ASP A 268 -8.64 5.90 21.27
CA ASP A 268 -7.55 6.08 20.29
C ASP A 268 -8.06 6.80 19.04
N ASN A 269 -7.18 7.52 18.36
CA ASN A 269 -7.49 8.06 17.04
C ASN A 269 -7.66 6.88 16.07
N PRO A 270 -8.85 6.67 15.48
CA PRO A 270 -9.09 5.50 14.61
C PRO A 270 -8.40 5.60 13.25
N ILE A 271 -7.91 6.78 12.87
CA ILE A 271 -7.20 6.99 11.60
C ILE A 271 -5.70 6.87 11.87
N PRO A 272 -5.01 5.85 11.32
CA PRO A 272 -3.58 5.70 11.50
C PRO A 272 -2.79 6.79 10.76
N LYS A 273 -1.47 6.78 10.91
CA LYS A 273 -0.53 7.51 10.07
C LYS A 273 0.55 6.55 9.55
N PHE A 274 1.15 6.87 8.41
CA PHE A 274 2.36 6.18 7.98
C PHE A 274 3.59 6.76 8.64
N LYS A 275 4.52 5.87 9.04
CA LYS A 275 5.86 6.19 9.52
C LYS A 275 6.86 5.73 8.47
N ILE A 276 7.65 6.67 7.96
CA ILE A 276 8.74 6.39 7.01
C ILE A 276 9.74 5.45 7.68
N ARG A 277 10.26 4.51 6.90
CA ARG A 277 11.41 3.69 7.24
C ARG A 277 12.63 4.22 6.50
N GLU A 278 13.76 4.31 7.18
CA GLU A 278 14.99 4.84 6.60
C GLU A 278 15.34 4.08 5.30
N ASN A 279 15.64 4.82 4.25
CA ASN A 279 16.14 4.31 2.99
C ASN A 279 17.46 5.02 2.67
N ARG A 280 18.55 4.28 2.63
CA ARG A 280 19.92 4.81 2.43
C ARG A 280 20.34 4.83 0.98
N THR A 281 19.72 4.00 0.13
CA THR A 281 20.08 3.87 -1.28
C THR A 281 19.26 4.81 -2.15
N LYS A 282 19.94 5.76 -2.80
CA LYS A 282 19.34 6.71 -3.73
C LYS A 282 19.03 6.08 -5.09
N CYS A 283 20.01 5.40 -5.70
CA CYS A 283 19.88 4.80 -7.03
C CYS A 283 20.92 3.70 -7.22
N LEU A 284 20.79 2.92 -8.31
CA LEU A 284 21.87 2.09 -8.81
C LEU A 284 22.61 2.83 -9.92
N ARG A 285 23.93 2.66 -9.95
CA ARG A 285 24.80 2.99 -11.07
C ARG A 285 25.21 1.68 -11.75
N VAL A 286 24.86 1.55 -13.02
CA VAL A 286 25.17 0.36 -13.82
C VAL A 286 26.25 0.72 -14.82
N GLN A 287 27.31 -0.08 -14.87
CA GLN A 287 28.43 0.11 -15.78
C GLN A 287 28.71 -1.16 -16.58
N VAL A 288 28.77 -1.04 -17.92
CA VAL A 288 29.05 -2.13 -18.87
C VAL A 288 29.98 -1.59 -19.95
N LEU A 289 31.12 -2.20 -20.18
CA LEU A 289 32.08 -1.81 -21.21
C LEU A 289 32.41 -0.31 -21.22
N GLY A 290 32.57 0.30 -20.06
CA GLY A 290 32.87 1.73 -19.95
C GLY A 290 31.66 2.65 -20.11
N GLN A 291 30.52 2.18 -20.61
CA GLN A 291 29.25 2.90 -20.56
C GLN A 291 28.70 2.89 -19.14
N GLN A 292 28.14 4.00 -18.71
CA GLN A 292 27.56 4.14 -17.36
C GLN A 292 26.18 4.78 -17.45
N ALA A 293 25.23 4.24 -16.69
CA ALA A 293 23.91 4.82 -16.52
C ALA A 293 23.42 4.63 -15.08
N ALA A 294 22.54 5.50 -14.61
CA ALA A 294 21.92 5.39 -13.30
C ALA A 294 20.42 5.08 -13.44
N THR A 295 19.89 4.34 -12.44
CA THR A 295 18.44 4.12 -12.38
C THR A 295 17.72 5.42 -12.09
N GLU A 296 16.58 5.62 -12.74
CA GLU A 296 15.69 6.76 -12.56
C GLU A 296 14.40 6.32 -11.87
N MET A 297 13.96 7.08 -10.86
CA MET A 297 12.75 6.78 -10.11
C MET A 297 11.51 7.08 -10.95
N LEU A 298 10.71 6.03 -11.20
CA LEU A 298 9.47 6.12 -11.97
C LEU A 298 8.21 5.98 -11.11
N GLU A 299 8.32 5.36 -9.94
CA GLU A 299 7.22 5.27 -8.96
C GLU A 299 7.76 5.50 -7.55
N ASN A 300 7.11 6.40 -6.81
CA ASN A 300 7.42 6.68 -5.40
C ASN A 300 6.28 6.17 -4.50
N ILE A 301 6.39 4.90 -4.09
CA ILE A 301 5.39 4.22 -3.25
C ILE A 301 5.29 4.89 -1.89
N GLU A 302 6.43 5.28 -1.29
CA GLU A 302 6.47 5.98 -0.01
C GLU A 302 5.66 7.28 -0.05
N TYR A 303 5.91 8.13 -1.06
CA TYR A 303 5.18 9.38 -1.22
C TYR A 303 3.68 9.15 -1.45
N THR A 304 3.34 8.16 -2.29
CA THR A 304 1.94 7.82 -2.59
C THR A 304 1.22 7.36 -1.32
N ALA A 305 1.82 6.47 -0.52
CA ALA A 305 1.26 6.00 0.75
C ALA A 305 1.06 7.15 1.75
N MET A 306 2.08 7.99 1.96
CA MET A 306 2.04 9.11 2.88
C MET A 306 0.96 10.11 2.50
N LYS A 307 0.95 10.53 1.22
CA LYS A 307 -0.01 11.52 0.72
C LYS A 307 -1.44 11.02 0.83
N ASN A 308 -1.69 9.78 0.46
CA ASN A 308 -3.04 9.20 0.53
C ASN A 308 -3.58 9.18 1.94
N MET A 309 -2.77 8.77 2.90
CA MET A 309 -3.16 8.72 4.31
C MET A 309 -3.47 10.13 4.87
N GLU A 310 -2.67 11.14 4.51
CA GLU A 310 -2.92 12.51 4.96
C GLU A 310 -4.15 13.14 4.28
N ASP A 311 -4.36 12.86 2.99
CA ASP A 311 -5.57 13.29 2.28
C ASP A 311 -6.82 12.65 2.91
N ASP A 312 -6.77 11.36 3.27
CA ASP A 312 -7.85 10.65 3.97
C ASP A 312 -8.07 11.20 5.37
N TYR A 313 -7.01 11.46 6.10
CA TYR A 313 -7.11 12.09 7.41
C TYR A 313 -7.81 13.45 7.31
N GLY A 314 -7.39 14.30 6.38
CA GLY A 314 -8.04 15.61 6.14
C GLY A 314 -9.54 15.51 5.81
N ARG A 315 -9.90 14.52 5.00
CA ARG A 315 -11.27 14.26 4.53
C ARG A 315 -12.20 13.67 5.61
N LEU A 316 -11.67 12.75 6.41
CA LEU A 316 -12.47 11.90 7.29
C LEU A 316 -12.56 12.41 8.73
N ARG A 317 -11.55 13.14 9.23
CA ARG A 317 -11.44 13.52 10.64
C ARG A 317 -12.69 14.21 11.21
N GLY A 318 -13.28 15.14 10.46
CA GLY A 318 -14.47 15.85 10.90
C GLY A 318 -15.70 14.94 11.06
N ARG A 319 -15.91 14.03 10.11
CA ARG A 319 -17.00 13.05 10.16
C ARG A 319 -16.80 11.99 11.24
N VAL A 320 -15.56 11.55 11.41
CA VAL A 320 -15.17 10.63 12.49
C VAL A 320 -15.42 11.28 13.84
N ALA A 321 -14.96 12.52 14.05
CA ALA A 321 -15.20 13.27 15.27
C ALA A 321 -16.69 13.42 15.56
N ALA A 322 -17.49 13.85 14.58
CA ALA A 322 -18.94 14.00 14.74
C ALA A 322 -19.62 12.66 15.12
N SER A 323 -19.24 11.57 14.47
CA SER A 323 -19.79 10.24 14.75
C SER A 323 -19.42 9.73 16.15
N ILE A 324 -18.20 9.97 16.60
CA ILE A 324 -17.73 9.63 17.95
C ILE A 324 -18.52 10.41 19.00
N ILE A 325 -18.74 11.72 18.78
CA ILE A 325 -19.49 12.57 19.70
C ILE A 325 -20.95 12.11 19.79
N VAL A 326 -21.61 11.86 18.66
CA VAL A 326 -23.00 11.34 18.66
C VAL A 326 -23.09 10.05 19.46
N LYS A 327 -22.15 9.13 19.30
CA LYS A 327 -22.11 7.90 20.09
C LYS A 327 -21.86 8.15 21.58
N ALA A 328 -21.00 9.10 21.92
CA ALA A 328 -20.74 9.47 23.31
C ALA A 328 -21.97 10.05 23.96
N ILE A 329 -22.67 11.00 23.31
CA ILE A 329 -23.93 11.58 23.77
C ILE A 329 -24.98 10.49 24.01
N ALA A 330 -25.16 9.59 23.03
CA ALA A 330 -26.13 8.50 23.16
C ALA A 330 -25.80 7.53 24.31
N SER A 331 -24.52 7.22 24.52
CA SER A 331 -24.06 6.36 25.63
C SER A 331 -24.35 7.00 27.00
N ILE A 332 -24.06 8.29 27.16
CA ILE A 332 -24.33 9.04 28.41
C ILE A 332 -25.83 9.15 28.64
N ALA A 333 -26.62 9.48 27.62
CA ALA A 333 -28.07 9.57 27.70
C ALA A 333 -28.71 8.22 28.10
N ALA A 334 -28.19 7.10 27.59
CA ALA A 334 -28.61 5.76 28.00
C ALA A 334 -28.34 5.50 29.50
N GLY A 335 -27.20 5.97 30.02
CA GLY A 335 -26.86 5.88 31.45
C GLY A 335 -27.84 6.69 32.31
N ILE A 336 -28.15 7.91 31.90
CA ILE A 336 -29.13 8.79 32.60
C ILE A 336 -30.53 8.14 32.63
N ALA A 337 -30.99 7.62 31.48
CA ALA A 337 -32.28 6.95 31.39
C ALA A 337 -32.35 5.67 32.27
N ALA A 338 -31.24 4.92 32.33
CA ALA A 338 -31.11 3.76 33.20
C ALA A 338 -31.17 4.15 34.69
N GLU A 339 -30.50 5.25 35.07
CA GLU A 339 -30.58 5.78 36.44
C GLU A 339 -32.01 6.20 36.83
N GLU A 340 -32.70 6.91 35.95
CA GLU A 340 -34.09 7.31 36.17
C GLU A 340 -35.03 6.11 36.32
N THR A 341 -34.84 5.09 35.47
CA THR A 341 -35.62 3.85 35.55
C THR A 341 -35.31 3.09 36.84
N ALA A 342 -34.04 2.97 37.21
CA ALA A 342 -33.62 2.34 38.43
C ALA A 342 -34.14 3.06 39.67
N ARG A 343 -34.20 4.42 39.65
CA ARG A 343 -34.75 5.23 40.74
C ARG A 343 -36.20 4.88 41.00
N LYS A 344 -37.02 4.67 39.97
CA LYS A 344 -38.40 4.22 40.08
C LYS A 344 -38.51 2.82 40.68
N LEU A 345 -37.64 1.89 40.27
CA LEU A 345 -37.63 0.51 40.73
C LEU A 345 -37.09 0.34 42.15
N THR A 346 -36.12 1.16 42.56
CA THR A 346 -35.47 1.12 43.88
C THR A 346 -36.14 2.02 44.92
N LYS A 347 -37.40 2.42 44.72
CA LYS A 347 -38.16 3.29 45.61
C LYS A 347 -37.41 4.59 45.99
N ASN A 348 -36.76 5.22 45.00
CA ASN A 348 -35.97 6.44 45.15
C ASN A 348 -34.64 6.32 45.92
N ASP A 349 -34.07 5.11 46.04
CA ASP A 349 -32.69 4.95 46.52
C ASP A 349 -31.72 5.59 45.51
N ARG A 350 -31.22 6.79 45.84
CA ARG A 350 -30.31 7.57 44.98
C ARG A 350 -28.96 6.89 44.81
N GLY A 351 -28.48 6.18 45.82
CA GLY A 351 -27.17 5.51 45.76
C GLY A 351 -27.17 4.35 44.76
N LEU A 352 -28.18 3.48 44.87
CA LEU A 352 -28.30 2.32 43.99
C LEU A 352 -28.68 2.69 42.57
N SER A 353 -29.58 3.65 42.37
CA SER A 353 -29.99 4.12 41.03
C SER A 353 -28.85 4.82 40.29
N SER A 354 -28.05 5.66 40.97
CA SER A 354 -26.88 6.31 40.42
C SER A 354 -25.81 5.29 40.04
N LEU A 355 -25.61 4.27 40.87
CA LEU A 355 -24.66 3.16 40.52
C LEU A 355 -25.10 2.43 39.26
N ILE A 356 -26.39 2.14 39.09
CA ILE A 356 -26.93 1.49 37.89
C ILE A 356 -26.72 2.40 36.65
N GLY A 357 -27.03 3.70 36.77
CA GLY A 357 -26.81 4.68 35.71
C GLY A 357 -25.34 4.74 35.26
N VAL A 358 -24.41 4.79 36.23
CA VAL A 358 -22.99 4.78 35.99
C VAL A 358 -22.55 3.45 35.36
N LEU A 359 -23.01 2.33 35.82
CA LEU A 359 -22.69 1.02 35.25
C LEU A 359 -23.16 0.86 33.81
N VAL A 360 -24.37 1.34 33.48
CA VAL A 360 -24.91 1.32 32.12
C VAL A 360 -24.17 2.34 31.25
N GLY A 361 -24.06 3.59 31.67
CA GLY A 361 -23.40 4.64 30.89
C GLY A 361 -21.91 4.39 30.71
N ALA A 362 -21.20 4.06 31.80
CA ALA A 362 -19.78 3.70 31.74
C ALA A 362 -19.56 2.38 31.00
N GLY A 363 -20.41 1.38 31.24
CA GLY A 363 -20.29 0.09 30.54
C GLY A 363 -20.47 0.21 29.04
N THR A 364 -21.51 0.92 28.57
CA THR A 364 -21.74 1.16 27.14
C THR A 364 -20.68 2.06 26.53
N GLY A 365 -20.28 3.14 27.21
CA GLY A 365 -19.25 4.07 26.75
C GLY A 365 -17.86 3.44 26.75
N THR A 366 -17.46 2.82 27.86
CA THR A 366 -16.12 2.21 27.99
C THR A 366 -15.91 1.09 26.97
N VAL A 367 -16.88 0.21 26.79
CA VAL A 367 -16.81 -0.87 25.80
C VAL A 367 -16.79 -0.27 24.38
N LEU A 368 -17.66 0.70 24.09
CA LEU A 368 -17.77 1.31 22.76
C LEU A 368 -16.47 2.01 22.33
N PHE A 369 -15.83 2.77 23.25
CA PHE A 369 -14.64 3.56 22.91
C PHE A 369 -13.33 2.81 23.12
N ALA A 370 -13.28 1.81 24.00
CA ALA A 370 -12.13 0.92 24.15
C ALA A 370 -11.89 0.03 22.92
N THR A 371 -12.91 -0.19 22.09
CA THR A 371 -12.80 -0.98 20.85
C THR A 371 -12.38 -0.14 19.65
N ILE A 372 -12.38 1.20 19.75
CA ILE A 372 -11.91 2.08 18.68
C ILE A 372 -10.37 1.99 18.62
N ARG A 373 -9.88 1.28 17.63
CA ARG A 373 -8.44 1.14 17.39
C ARG A 373 -8.13 1.32 15.90
N PRO A 374 -7.01 1.99 15.55
CA PRO A 374 -6.62 2.11 14.17
C PRO A 374 -6.22 0.75 13.58
N ASP A 375 -6.56 0.52 12.32
CA ASP A 375 -6.02 -0.62 11.56
C ASP A 375 -4.57 -0.32 11.16
N LEU A 376 -3.65 -1.02 11.77
CA LEU A 376 -2.21 -0.85 11.54
C LEU A 376 -1.66 -1.89 10.56
N ARG A 377 -2.51 -2.70 9.94
CA ARG A 377 -2.12 -3.66 8.90
C ARG A 377 -1.76 -2.91 7.62
N CYS A 378 -0.70 -3.30 6.97
CA CYS A 378 -0.25 -2.81 5.67
C CYS A 378 0.76 -3.80 5.07
N TRP A 379 1.02 -3.69 3.79
CA TRP A 379 1.98 -4.55 3.08
C TRP A 379 3.43 -4.13 3.40
N HIS A 380 4.08 -4.87 4.31
CA HIS A 380 5.36 -4.50 4.93
C HIS A 380 6.56 -4.65 4.01
N THR A 381 6.58 -5.67 3.13
CA THR A 381 7.75 -6.02 2.33
C THR A 381 7.93 -5.17 1.07
N LEU A 382 6.98 -4.31 0.71
CA LEU A 382 7.07 -3.40 -0.43
C LEU A 382 8.32 -2.49 -0.37
N PRO A 383 8.86 -2.07 -1.53
CA PRO A 383 9.89 -1.04 -1.61
C PRO A 383 9.35 0.36 -1.32
N ALA A 384 10.23 1.29 -1.01
CA ALA A 384 9.90 2.71 -0.94
C ALA A 384 9.62 3.30 -2.33
N ASN A 385 10.37 2.84 -3.34
CA ASN A 385 10.19 3.29 -4.72
C ASN A 385 10.66 2.24 -5.74
N LEU A 386 10.19 2.41 -6.99
CA LEU A 386 10.59 1.62 -8.15
C LEU A 386 11.35 2.52 -9.13
N GLN A 387 12.50 2.02 -9.57
CA GLN A 387 13.39 2.71 -10.49
C GLN A 387 13.72 1.80 -11.68
N LEU A 388 14.16 2.41 -12.78
CA LEU A 388 14.51 1.69 -13.98
C LEU A 388 15.72 2.34 -14.67
N VAL A 389 16.54 1.53 -15.31
CA VAL A 389 17.53 1.97 -16.30
C VAL A 389 17.58 1.00 -17.45
N ARG A 390 17.81 1.52 -18.65
CA ARG A 390 18.01 0.76 -19.88
C ARG A 390 19.38 1.08 -20.47
N MET A 391 20.09 0.04 -20.93
CA MET A 391 21.36 0.19 -21.62
C MET A 391 21.34 -0.65 -22.89
N ARG A 392 21.55 -0.03 -24.04
CA ARG A 392 21.63 -0.72 -25.33
C ARG A 392 23.02 -1.26 -25.56
N LEU A 393 23.08 -2.52 -25.94
CA LEU A 393 24.32 -3.27 -26.11
C LEU A 393 24.28 -4.06 -27.42
N ALA A 394 25.41 -4.22 -28.07
CA ALA A 394 25.54 -5.19 -29.16
C ALA A 394 25.25 -6.61 -28.62
N PRO A 395 24.83 -7.57 -29.48
CA PRO A 395 24.72 -8.95 -29.04
C PRO A 395 26.07 -9.48 -28.53
N GLY A 396 26.08 -10.11 -27.35
CA GLY A 396 27.31 -10.61 -26.72
C GLY A 396 27.15 -10.94 -25.24
N LYS A 397 28.22 -11.43 -24.63
CA LYS A 397 28.32 -11.72 -23.20
C LYS A 397 29.02 -10.58 -22.50
N TYR A 398 28.50 -10.20 -21.36
CA TYR A 398 28.89 -9.02 -20.60
C TYR A 398 28.98 -9.29 -19.10
N THR A 399 29.78 -8.47 -18.45
CA THR A 399 29.78 -8.32 -17.01
C THR A 399 29.36 -6.86 -16.66
N ALA A 400 28.25 -6.69 -15.98
CA ALA A 400 27.86 -5.41 -15.44
C ALA A 400 28.40 -5.21 -14.03
N SER A 401 28.99 -4.05 -13.76
CA SER A 401 29.23 -3.57 -12.39
C SER A 401 28.02 -2.75 -11.95
N VAL A 402 27.30 -3.23 -10.95
CA VAL A 402 26.12 -2.57 -10.39
C VAL A 402 26.45 -2.06 -8.99
N GLN A 403 26.43 -0.74 -8.84
CA GLN A 403 26.78 -0.05 -7.60
C GLN A 403 25.54 0.56 -6.96
N SER A 404 25.28 0.28 -5.68
CA SER A 404 24.28 1.00 -4.88
C SER A 404 24.88 2.32 -4.44
N ILE A 405 24.22 3.43 -4.76
CA ILE A 405 24.67 4.79 -4.46
C ILE A 405 23.78 5.39 -3.39
N GLY A 406 24.39 5.86 -2.31
CA GLY A 406 23.69 6.54 -1.23
C GLY A 406 23.30 7.97 -1.57
N TYR A 407 22.47 8.59 -0.75
CA TYR A 407 22.08 10.01 -0.90
C TYR A 407 23.25 10.99 -0.79
N ASN A 408 24.33 10.59 -0.12
CA ASN A 408 25.59 11.34 -0.04
C ASN A 408 26.51 11.12 -1.26
N GLY A 409 26.07 10.35 -2.26
CA GLY A 409 26.85 10.03 -3.45
C GLY A 409 27.87 8.90 -3.27
N ALA A 410 28.03 8.37 -2.05
CA ALA A 410 28.98 7.28 -1.79
C ALA A 410 28.47 5.94 -2.33
N VAL A 411 29.41 5.12 -2.78
CA VAL A 411 29.13 3.72 -3.14
C VAL A 411 28.97 2.90 -1.86
N GLN A 412 27.80 2.30 -1.69
CA GLN A 412 27.48 1.47 -0.52
C GLN A 412 27.84 -0.01 -0.75
N ASN A 413 27.55 -0.49 -1.95
CA ASN A 413 27.80 -1.87 -2.35
C ASN A 413 28.08 -1.94 -3.85
N THR A 414 28.83 -2.96 -4.28
CA THR A 414 29.11 -3.26 -5.69
C THR A 414 28.88 -4.74 -5.95
N LYS A 415 28.10 -5.05 -6.96
CA LYS A 415 27.81 -6.42 -7.41
C LYS A 415 28.19 -6.57 -8.87
N GLN A 416 28.91 -7.66 -9.19
CA GLN A 416 29.20 -8.05 -10.57
C GLN A 416 28.15 -9.05 -11.06
N LEU A 417 27.58 -8.81 -12.24
CA LEU A 417 26.54 -9.63 -12.83
C LEU A 417 26.95 -10.02 -14.26
N ASN A 418 27.06 -11.31 -14.52
CA ASN A 418 27.31 -11.85 -15.87
C ASN A 418 25.98 -12.08 -16.57
N PHE A 419 25.86 -11.64 -17.81
CA PHE A 419 24.67 -11.81 -18.62
C PHE A 419 25.02 -11.88 -20.11
N GLU A 420 24.06 -12.36 -20.89
CA GLU A 420 24.16 -12.41 -22.35
C GLU A 420 22.98 -11.65 -22.96
N VAL A 421 23.27 -10.79 -23.91
CA VAL A 421 22.29 -10.05 -24.68
C VAL A 421 22.27 -10.58 -26.10
N LYS A 422 21.08 -10.92 -26.61
CA LYS A 422 20.86 -11.30 -28.02
C LYS A 422 20.25 -10.14 -28.79
N LYS A 423 20.34 -10.23 -30.12
CA LYS A 423 19.69 -9.25 -31.01
C LYS A 423 18.21 -9.14 -30.71
N LYS A 424 17.72 -7.89 -30.55
CA LYS A 424 16.32 -7.56 -30.22
C LYS A 424 15.82 -8.12 -28.88
N GLU A 425 16.68 -8.72 -28.07
CA GLU A 425 16.32 -9.23 -26.75
C GLU A 425 16.54 -8.15 -25.69
N LYS A 426 15.66 -8.12 -24.69
CA LYS A 426 15.87 -7.35 -23.47
C LYS A 426 16.18 -8.32 -22.33
N TYR A 427 17.38 -8.18 -21.76
CA TYR A 427 17.78 -8.94 -20.58
C TYR A 427 17.38 -8.17 -19.32
N PHE A 428 16.50 -8.77 -18.53
CA PHE A 428 15.97 -8.13 -17.31
C PHE A 428 16.78 -8.56 -16.10
N ILE A 429 17.12 -7.58 -15.26
CA ILE A 429 17.65 -7.76 -13.91
C ILE A 429 16.68 -7.11 -12.93
N ASN A 430 16.20 -7.87 -11.95
CA ASN A 430 15.40 -7.37 -10.85
C ASN A 430 16.26 -7.30 -9.59
N MET A 431 16.43 -6.13 -9.01
CA MET A 431 17.28 -5.89 -7.85
C MET A 431 16.56 -5.18 -6.74
N ARG A 432 16.95 -5.46 -5.51
CA ARG A 432 16.40 -4.87 -4.30
C ARG A 432 17.50 -4.39 -3.36
N THR A 433 17.28 -3.24 -2.71
CA THR A 433 17.97 -2.87 -1.46
C THR A 433 16.92 -2.67 -0.37
N VAL A 434 17.25 -3.03 0.85
CA VAL A 434 16.37 -2.94 2.03
C VAL A 434 16.93 -2.03 3.13
N GLU A 435 18.07 -1.41 2.87
CA GLU A 435 18.76 -0.47 3.76
C GLU A 435 18.44 0.98 3.43
#